data_f97ca4cdf3307d52a70313b151a11061
#
_entry.id   f97ca4cdf3307d52a70313b151a11061
#
_cell.length_a   1.000
_cell.length_b   1.000
_cell.length_c   1.000
_cell.angle_alpha   90.00
_cell.angle_beta   90.00
_cell.angle_gamma   90.00
#
_symmetry.space_group_name_H-M   'P 1'
#
loop_
_entity.id
_entity.type
_entity.pdbx_description
1 polymer ?
#
loop_
_entity_poly.entity_id
_entity_poly.type
_entity_poly.pdbx_seq_one_letter_code
_entity_poly.pdbx_strand_id
1 'polypeptide(L)'
;MSVELNHTIIPAKDKWVSAKFLADILNLEAGPEWGHFVPVKTANGVTLDFDTREEFRPGHYAFLVSDAEFDAAFARIRAQGVGYYADPRRAKPGEINHLHGGRGVYFDDPNGHLMEIITHPYGDPPEQI
;
A
#
# COMPACT_ATOMS: atom_id res chain seq x y z
N MET A 1 5.75 -19.44 -18.83
CA MET A 1 6.57 -19.20 -17.83
C MET A 1 6.44 -17.91 -17.27
N SER A 2 6.43 -17.84 -16.07
CA SER A 2 6.15 -16.59 -15.41
C SER A 2 7.17 -16.39 -14.31
N VAL A 3 7.59 -15.14 -14.20
CA VAL A 3 8.36 -14.65 -13.07
C VAL A 3 7.37 -13.97 -12.14
N GLU A 4 7.36 -14.36 -10.88
CA GLU A 4 6.41 -13.82 -9.90
C GLU A 4 7.15 -13.19 -8.75
N LEU A 5 6.68 -12.05 -8.30
CA LEU A 5 7.22 -11.45 -7.08
C LEU A 5 6.76 -12.29 -5.90
N ASN A 6 7.71 -12.78 -5.10
CA ASN A 6 7.39 -13.64 -3.97
C ASN A 6 7.25 -12.84 -2.67
N HIS A 7 8.25 -12.03 -2.37
CA HIS A 7 8.21 -11.22 -1.15
C HIS A 7 9.11 -10.00 -1.30
N THR A 8 8.88 -9.02 -0.45
CA THR A 8 9.73 -7.84 -0.36
C THR A 8 9.79 -7.40 1.10
N ILE A 9 10.91 -6.79 1.48
CA ILE A 9 11.08 -6.28 2.84
C ILE A 9 10.66 -4.83 2.85
N ILE A 10 9.78 -4.47 3.79
CA ILE A 10 9.37 -3.10 3.99
C ILE A 10 9.95 -2.62 5.33
N PRO A 11 10.92 -1.71 5.29
CA PRO A 11 11.50 -1.20 6.53
C PRO A 11 10.52 -0.31 7.27
N ALA A 12 10.57 -0.33 8.58
CA ALA A 12 9.61 0.37 9.42
C ALA A 12 10.28 0.85 10.71
N LYS A 13 9.73 1.89 11.28
CA LYS A 13 10.16 2.34 12.61
C LYS A 13 9.79 1.30 13.65
N ASP A 14 8.62 0.70 13.49
CA ASP A 14 8.13 -0.40 14.32
C ASP A 14 7.36 -1.34 13.40
N LYS A 15 7.88 -2.55 13.23
CA LYS A 15 7.32 -3.52 12.26
C LYS A 15 5.88 -3.89 12.58
N TRP A 16 5.51 -4.03 13.86
CA TRP A 16 4.15 -4.39 14.22
C TRP A 16 3.16 -3.25 13.96
N VAL A 17 3.55 -2.03 14.31
CA VAL A 17 2.70 -0.86 14.07
C VAL A 17 2.44 -0.71 12.58
N SER A 18 3.48 -0.84 11.77
CA SER A 18 3.36 -0.66 10.31
C SER A 18 2.59 -1.79 9.65
N ALA A 19 2.86 -3.03 10.05
CA ALA A 19 2.15 -4.18 9.48
C ALA A 19 0.68 -4.12 9.83
N LYS A 20 0.34 -3.79 11.07
CA LYS A 20 -1.06 -3.68 11.48
C LYS A 20 -1.76 -2.52 10.81
N PHE A 21 -1.07 -1.40 10.63
CA PHE A 21 -1.64 -0.26 9.92
C PHE A 21 -2.09 -0.68 8.51
N LEU A 22 -1.18 -1.28 7.75
CA LEU A 22 -1.50 -1.66 6.38
C LEU A 22 -2.57 -2.77 6.34
N ALA A 23 -2.44 -3.76 7.21
CA ALA A 23 -3.42 -4.83 7.30
C ALA A 23 -4.81 -4.30 7.63
N ASP A 24 -4.90 -3.35 8.55
CA ASP A 24 -6.19 -2.76 8.91
C ASP A 24 -6.81 -1.99 7.74
N ILE A 25 -6.02 -1.21 7.02
CA ILE A 25 -6.53 -0.44 5.88
C ILE A 25 -7.01 -1.38 4.77
N LEU A 26 -6.23 -2.41 4.46
CA LEU A 26 -6.51 -3.31 3.33
C LEU A 26 -7.31 -4.55 3.71
N ASN A 27 -7.69 -4.70 4.98
CA ASN A 27 -8.40 -5.87 5.48
C ASN A 27 -7.61 -7.16 5.25
N LEU A 28 -6.35 -7.12 5.61
CA LEU A 28 -5.44 -8.27 5.57
C LEU A 28 -5.04 -8.64 6.99
N GLU A 29 -4.23 -9.68 7.13
CA GLU A 29 -3.73 -10.10 8.43
C GLU A 29 -2.26 -9.74 8.58
N ALA A 30 -1.89 -9.25 9.77
CA ALA A 30 -0.50 -9.00 10.12
C ALA A 30 -0.01 -10.14 11.02
N GLY A 31 1.10 -10.77 10.63
CA GLY A 31 1.70 -11.86 11.41
C GLY A 31 1.11 -13.22 11.09
N PRO A 32 1.49 -14.25 11.86
CA PRO A 32 2.37 -14.17 13.04
C PRO A 32 3.80 -13.85 12.65
N GLU A 33 4.56 -13.37 13.63
CA GLU A 33 5.95 -13.01 13.41
C GLU A 33 6.73 -14.21 12.91
N TRP A 34 7.56 -14.00 11.89
CA TRP A 34 8.38 -15.06 11.30
C TRP A 34 9.82 -14.55 11.21
N GLY A 35 10.72 -15.22 11.95
CA GLY A 35 12.06 -14.68 12.10
C GLY A 35 11.97 -13.32 12.75
N HIS A 36 12.60 -12.32 12.15
CA HIS A 36 12.49 -10.94 12.65
C HIS A 36 11.51 -10.09 11.84
N PHE A 37 10.66 -10.73 11.01
CA PHE A 37 9.68 -10.03 10.21
C PHE A 37 8.26 -10.18 10.75
N VAL A 38 7.43 -9.17 10.49
CA VAL A 38 5.98 -9.30 10.62
C VAL A 38 5.41 -9.32 9.21
N PRO A 39 4.94 -10.47 8.73
CA PRO A 39 4.47 -10.59 7.36
C PRO A 39 3.02 -10.13 7.21
N VAL A 40 2.73 -9.54 6.04
CA VAL A 40 1.38 -9.28 5.58
C VAL A 40 1.31 -9.82 4.15
N LYS A 41 0.42 -10.76 3.90
CA LYS A 41 0.33 -11.39 2.59
C LYS A 41 -0.83 -10.83 1.80
N THR A 42 -0.55 -10.47 0.54
CA THR A 42 -1.60 -10.00 -0.37
C THR A 42 -2.33 -11.17 -1.00
N ALA A 43 -3.47 -10.89 -1.65
CA ALA A 43 -4.32 -11.94 -2.21
C ALA A 43 -3.64 -12.74 -3.31
N ASN A 44 -2.68 -12.14 -4.02
CA ASN A 44 -1.95 -12.85 -5.08
C ASN A 44 -0.67 -13.52 -4.58
N GLY A 45 -0.55 -13.70 -3.26
CA GLY A 45 0.53 -14.50 -2.69
C GLY A 45 1.85 -13.80 -2.45
N VAL A 46 1.89 -12.49 -2.60
CA VAL A 46 3.12 -11.72 -2.31
C VAL A 46 3.15 -11.41 -0.81
N THR A 47 4.29 -11.70 -0.18
CA THR A 47 4.46 -11.41 1.25
C THR A 47 5.22 -10.09 1.42
N LEU A 48 4.65 -9.21 2.22
CA LEU A 48 5.30 -7.97 2.62
C LEU A 48 5.86 -8.21 4.00
N ASP A 49 7.20 -8.27 4.09
CA ASP A 49 7.89 -8.58 5.36
C ASP A 49 8.32 -7.28 6.02
N PHE A 50 7.54 -6.83 7.00
CA PHE A 50 7.88 -5.61 7.73
C PHE A 50 9.03 -5.89 8.70
N ASP A 51 10.02 -5.01 8.69
CA ASP A 51 11.24 -5.17 9.47
C ASP A 51 11.61 -3.86 10.16
N THR A 52 11.81 -3.90 11.47
CA THR A 52 12.19 -2.70 12.22
C THR A 52 13.62 -2.31 11.88
N ARG A 53 13.81 -1.07 11.44
CA ARG A 53 15.12 -0.53 11.10
C ARG A 53 15.25 0.90 11.57
N GLU A 54 16.45 1.28 12.00
CA GLU A 54 16.70 2.63 12.47
C GLU A 54 16.78 3.63 11.32
N GLU A 55 17.35 3.20 10.20
CA GLU A 55 17.51 4.07 9.04
C GLU A 55 17.03 3.37 7.79
N PHE A 56 16.27 4.10 6.98
CA PHE A 56 15.80 3.59 5.69
C PHE A 56 15.28 4.75 4.86
N ARG A 57 15.12 4.50 3.57
CA ARG A 57 14.48 5.45 2.66
C ARG A 57 13.02 5.08 2.49
N PRO A 58 12.14 6.08 2.39
CA PRO A 58 10.74 5.79 2.07
C PRO A 58 10.61 5.12 0.72
N GLY A 59 9.69 4.16 0.65
CA GLY A 59 9.37 3.47 -0.58
C GLY A 59 7.95 3.79 -1.05
N HIS A 60 7.57 3.22 -2.18
CA HIS A 60 6.25 3.37 -2.75
C HIS A 60 5.69 1.99 -3.06
N TYR A 61 4.49 1.70 -2.57
CA TYR A 61 3.85 0.40 -2.72
C TYR A 61 2.42 0.61 -3.17
N ALA A 62 2.05 -0.03 -4.29
CA ALA A 62 0.73 0.13 -4.88
C ALA A 62 0.01 -1.21 -4.92
N PHE A 63 -1.28 -1.18 -4.61
CA PHE A 63 -2.11 -2.38 -4.50
C PHE A 63 -3.30 -2.26 -5.43
N LEU A 64 -3.54 -3.31 -6.21
CA LEU A 64 -4.71 -3.40 -7.07
C LEU A 64 -5.86 -3.98 -6.25
N VAL A 65 -6.96 -3.25 -6.20
CA VAL A 65 -8.12 -3.63 -5.39
C VAL A 65 -9.39 -3.54 -6.24
N SER A 66 -10.45 -4.21 -5.81
CA SER A 66 -11.76 -4.05 -6.45
C SER A 66 -12.38 -2.71 -6.06
N ASP A 67 -13.44 -2.30 -6.75
CA ASP A 67 -14.16 -1.08 -6.39
C ASP A 67 -14.70 -1.16 -4.96
N ALA A 68 -15.24 -2.30 -4.56
CA ALA A 68 -15.76 -2.47 -3.21
C ALA A 68 -14.64 -2.38 -2.17
N GLU A 69 -13.48 -2.98 -2.46
CA GLU A 69 -12.33 -2.90 -1.57
C GLU A 69 -11.78 -1.48 -1.49
N PHE A 70 -11.80 -0.76 -2.61
CA PHE A 70 -11.39 0.64 -2.62
C PHE A 70 -12.28 1.47 -1.70
N ASP A 71 -13.61 1.32 -1.83
CA ASP A 71 -14.54 2.07 -1.00
C ASP A 71 -14.30 1.79 0.48
N ALA A 72 -14.12 0.52 0.84
CA ALA A 72 -13.90 0.14 2.23
C ALA A 72 -12.56 0.66 2.77
N ALA A 73 -11.50 0.51 1.99
CA ALA A 73 -10.17 0.98 2.38
C ALA A 73 -10.14 2.51 2.50
N PHE A 74 -10.75 3.20 1.54
CA PHE A 74 -10.79 4.65 1.57
C PHE A 74 -11.56 5.17 2.77
N ALA A 75 -12.66 4.50 3.13
CA ALA A 75 -13.41 4.85 4.34
C ALA A 75 -12.53 4.72 5.59
N ARG A 76 -11.70 3.68 5.67
CA ARG A 76 -10.79 3.47 6.80
C ARG A 76 -9.68 4.51 6.84
N ILE A 77 -9.14 4.87 5.68
CA ILE A 77 -8.14 5.94 5.57
C ILE A 77 -8.69 7.23 6.17
N ARG A 78 -9.91 7.61 5.77
CA ARG A 78 -10.52 8.83 6.29
C ARG A 78 -10.87 8.73 7.77
N ALA A 79 -11.40 7.58 8.19
CA ALA A 79 -11.80 7.39 9.59
C ALA A 79 -10.61 7.46 10.53
N GLN A 80 -9.44 7.04 10.09
CA GLN A 80 -8.22 7.06 10.90
C GLN A 80 -7.46 8.38 10.78
N GLY A 81 -7.96 9.33 10.00
CA GLY A 81 -7.30 10.62 9.84
C GLY A 81 -5.97 10.52 9.10
N VAL A 82 -5.80 9.51 8.26
CA VAL A 82 -4.57 9.33 7.48
C VAL A 82 -4.55 10.33 6.34
N GLY A 83 -3.40 10.97 6.12
CA GLY A 83 -3.23 11.87 4.98
C GLY A 83 -3.35 11.14 3.65
N TYR A 84 -4.12 11.69 2.72
CA TYR A 84 -4.27 11.07 1.41
C TYR A 84 -4.29 12.13 0.31
N TYR A 85 -3.95 11.69 -0.91
CA TYR A 85 -3.67 12.60 -2.02
C TYR A 85 -4.05 11.96 -3.34
N ALA A 86 -4.40 12.80 -4.32
CA ALA A 86 -4.66 12.30 -5.67
C ALA A 86 -3.37 12.03 -6.45
N ASP A 87 -2.22 12.54 -5.96
CA ASP A 87 -0.95 12.49 -6.68
C ASP A 87 0.20 12.01 -5.79
N PRO A 88 1.27 11.45 -6.40
CA PRO A 88 2.38 10.91 -5.61
C PRO A 88 3.26 11.98 -4.96
N ARG A 89 3.13 13.24 -5.38
CA ARG A 89 3.93 14.33 -4.81
C ARG A 89 3.25 15.01 -3.63
N ARG A 90 2.08 14.49 -3.23
CA ARG A 90 1.28 15.04 -2.14
C ARG A 90 0.85 16.48 -2.38
N ALA A 91 0.71 16.86 -3.66
CA ALA A 91 0.32 18.21 -4.04
C ALA A 91 -1.19 18.41 -4.03
N LYS A 92 -1.97 17.34 -4.05
CA LYS A 92 -3.43 17.40 -4.10
C LYS A 92 -4.04 16.67 -2.91
N PRO A 93 -3.87 17.20 -1.69
CA PRO A 93 -4.39 16.54 -0.50
C PRO A 93 -5.92 16.55 -0.47
N GLY A 94 -6.49 15.48 0.08
CA GLY A 94 -7.93 15.37 0.23
C GLY A 94 -8.67 15.02 -1.05
N GLU A 95 -7.96 14.58 -2.08
CA GLU A 95 -8.55 14.23 -3.37
C GLU A 95 -8.15 12.83 -3.78
N ILE A 96 -8.96 12.22 -4.64
CA ILE A 96 -8.62 10.95 -5.29
C ILE A 96 -8.45 11.22 -6.79
N ASN A 97 -7.91 10.24 -7.52
CA ASN A 97 -7.77 10.36 -8.97
C ASN A 97 -8.59 9.29 -9.69
N HIS A 98 -8.72 9.45 -10.99
CA HIS A 98 -9.45 8.53 -11.85
C HIS A 98 -8.58 8.07 -13.01
N LEU A 99 -7.32 7.76 -12.70
CA LEU A 99 -6.35 7.34 -13.72
C LEU A 99 -6.64 5.92 -14.19
N HIS A 100 -6.16 5.60 -15.36
CA HIS A 100 -6.24 4.25 -15.94
C HIS A 100 -7.68 3.73 -16.07
N GLY A 101 -8.66 4.63 -16.18
CA GLY A 101 -10.06 4.23 -16.32
C GLY A 101 -10.69 3.76 -15.02
N GLY A 102 -10.06 4.01 -13.89
CA GLY A 102 -10.57 3.59 -12.59
C GLY A 102 -10.46 4.68 -11.55
N ARG A 103 -10.17 4.28 -10.32
CA ARG A 103 -9.96 5.21 -9.21
C ARG A 103 -8.64 4.87 -8.53
N GLY A 104 -8.01 5.89 -7.96
CA GLY A 104 -6.79 5.70 -7.21
C GLY A 104 -6.64 6.74 -6.12
N VAL A 105 -5.89 6.40 -5.09
CA VAL A 105 -5.53 7.34 -4.03
C VAL A 105 -4.20 6.92 -3.42
N TYR A 106 -3.40 7.93 -3.09
CA TYR A 106 -2.13 7.76 -2.39
C TYR A 106 -2.35 8.11 -0.93
N PHE A 107 -1.72 7.38 -0.03
CA PHE A 107 -1.85 7.67 1.39
C PHE A 107 -0.55 7.39 2.13
N ASP A 108 -0.37 8.07 3.26
CA ASP A 108 0.83 7.96 4.06
C ASP A 108 0.74 6.77 5.01
N ASP A 109 1.84 6.04 5.14
CA ASP A 109 1.97 5.06 6.22
C ASP A 109 2.71 5.71 7.40
N PRO A 110 2.84 5.03 8.55
CA PRO A 110 3.52 5.62 9.71
C PRO A 110 5.01 5.92 9.52
N ASN A 111 5.62 5.44 8.45
CA ASN A 111 7.06 5.55 8.22
C ASN A 111 7.44 6.58 7.16
N GLY A 112 6.46 7.19 6.53
CA GLY A 112 6.69 8.07 5.39
C GLY A 112 6.71 7.33 4.07
N HIS A 113 6.43 6.04 4.04
CA HIS A 113 6.21 5.34 2.78
C HIS A 113 4.94 5.85 2.14
N LEU A 114 4.94 5.91 0.83
CA LEU A 114 3.76 6.30 0.07
C LEU A 114 3.05 5.04 -0.39
N MET A 115 1.84 4.84 0.12
CA MET A 115 1.00 3.71 -0.27
C MET A 115 0.00 4.18 -1.32
N GLU A 116 -0.44 3.25 -2.15
CA GLU A 116 -1.42 3.57 -3.19
C GLU A 116 -2.36 2.40 -3.37
N ILE A 117 -3.65 2.70 -3.56
CA ILE A 117 -4.62 1.69 -4.01
C ILE A 117 -5.22 2.17 -5.33
N ILE A 118 -5.36 1.23 -6.27
CA ILE A 118 -5.92 1.50 -7.60
C ILE A 118 -6.92 0.41 -7.95
N THR A 119 -7.96 0.78 -8.69
CA THR A 119 -9.00 -0.18 -9.08
C THR A 119 -8.77 -0.76 -10.47
N HIS A 120 -7.89 -0.14 -11.26
CA HIS A 120 -7.49 -0.66 -12.57
C HIS A 120 -5.98 -0.70 -12.64
N PRO A 121 -5.38 -1.74 -13.24
CA PRO A 121 -3.93 -1.77 -13.40
C PRO A 121 -3.49 -0.66 -14.33
N TYR A 122 -2.20 -0.35 -14.31
CA TYR A 122 -1.64 0.59 -15.27
C TYR A 122 -2.03 0.13 -16.67
N GLY A 123 -2.39 1.09 -17.51
CA GLY A 123 -2.63 0.82 -18.91
C GLY A 123 -1.35 0.37 -19.60
N ASP A 124 -1.45 0.14 -20.91
CA ASP A 124 -0.30 -0.32 -21.67
C ASP A 124 0.81 0.70 -21.60
N PRO A 125 1.98 0.33 -21.06
CA PRO A 125 3.06 1.28 -20.87
C PRO A 125 3.46 2.06 -22.14
N PRO A 126 3.48 1.43 -23.32
CA PRO A 126 3.83 2.18 -24.53
C PRO A 126 2.89 3.35 -24.82
N GLU A 127 1.65 3.27 -24.38
CA GLU A 127 0.71 4.35 -24.58
C GLU A 127 0.82 5.42 -23.51
N GLN A 128 1.38 5.05 -22.40
CA GLN A 128 1.50 5.93 -21.23
C GLN A 128 2.76 6.77 -21.29
N ILE A 129 3.75 6.28 -21.97
CA ILE A 129 5.06 6.91 -22.04
C ILE A 129 5.14 7.94 -23.16
#